data_bb7075864595950b057335d8b7cca0f5
#
_entry.id   bb7075864595950b057335d8b7cca0f5
#
_cell.length_a   1.000
_cell.length_b   1.000
_cell.length_c   1.000
_cell.angle_alpha   90.00
_cell.angle_beta   90.00
_cell.angle_gamma   90.00
#
_symmetry.space_group_name_H-M   'P 1'
#
loop_
_entity.id
_entity.type
_entity.pdbx_description
1 polymer ?
#
loop_
_entity_poly.entity_id
_entity_poly.type
_entity_poly.pdbx_seq_one_letter_code
_entity_poly.pdbx_strand_id
1 'polypeptide(L)'
;DLYGNETWTMNDGAEAPGDIIQDAAKYCPRPFQKDRVRFEVADGTQLPYENLSFDFCWSLSSIEHFGGAEAAAEAIREMGRVTKHGGIICVASEYRIDDSSQRHPESFTREQIEDFIIPADSKLKLVNGMSWKLPPKEYLDNPINTLTEDVHRRKRHVVLRDKKVHWTSFMLFFRKS
;
A
#
# COMPACT_ATOMS: atom_id res chain seq x y z
N ASP A 1 -8.11 -2.19 -6.97
CA ASP A 1 -8.34 -3.22 -5.96
C ASP A 1 -9.61 -4.00 -6.34
N LEU A 2 -9.44 -5.19 -6.94
CA LEU A 2 -10.57 -6.03 -7.38
C LEU A 2 -11.38 -6.59 -6.19
N TYR A 3 -10.80 -6.63 -5.01
CA TYR A 3 -11.48 -7.04 -3.77
C TYR A 3 -12.17 -5.86 -3.07
N GLY A 4 -11.84 -4.62 -3.42
CA GLY A 4 -12.34 -3.42 -2.76
C GLY A 4 -13.82 -3.16 -2.97
N ASN A 5 -14.41 -3.65 -4.05
CA ASN A 5 -15.79 -3.29 -4.38
C ASN A 5 -16.86 -3.93 -3.46
N GLU A 6 -16.61 -5.08 -2.88
CA GLU A 6 -17.64 -5.74 -2.06
C GLU A 6 -17.34 -5.71 -0.56
N THR A 7 -16.07 -5.74 -0.16
CA THR A 7 -15.68 -5.83 1.25
C THR A 7 -15.33 -4.49 1.87
N TRP A 8 -14.68 -3.60 1.09
CA TRP A 8 -14.22 -2.30 1.58
C TRP A 8 -15.24 -1.17 1.41
N THR A 9 -16.10 -1.26 0.40
CA THR A 9 -17.08 -0.21 0.11
C THR A 9 -18.43 -0.41 0.78
N MET A 10 -18.72 -1.59 1.34
CA MET A 10 -20.02 -1.92 1.91
C MET A 10 -20.10 -1.87 3.44
N ASN A 11 -18.99 -1.72 4.12
CA ASN A 11 -18.96 -1.52 5.56
C ASN A 11 -18.84 -0.04 5.91
N ASP A 12 -19.55 0.41 6.95
CA ASP A 12 -19.51 1.79 7.47
C ASP A 12 -18.11 2.27 7.92
N GLY A 13 -17.09 1.44 7.77
CA GLY A 13 -15.70 1.71 8.07
C GLY A 13 -14.76 1.63 6.87
N ALA A 14 -15.28 1.60 5.64
CA ALA A 14 -14.45 1.53 4.43
C ALA A 14 -13.55 2.77 4.32
N GLU A 15 -12.25 2.56 4.10
CA GLU A 15 -11.28 3.62 3.89
C GLU A 15 -11.55 4.41 2.59
N ALA A 16 -12.18 3.76 1.62
CA ALA A 16 -12.60 4.37 0.36
C ALA A 16 -14.11 4.15 0.16
N PRO A 17 -14.95 5.16 0.43
CA PRO A 17 -16.38 5.08 0.17
C PRO A 17 -16.66 4.78 -1.32
N GLY A 18 -17.66 3.92 -1.58
CA GLY A 18 -17.99 3.49 -2.95
C GLY A 18 -18.39 4.61 -3.91
N ASP A 19 -18.82 5.75 -3.39
CA ASP A 19 -19.17 6.94 -4.16
C ASP A 19 -17.99 7.92 -4.37
N ILE A 20 -16.79 7.63 -3.87
CA ILE A 20 -15.61 8.49 -4.06
C ILE A 20 -15.29 8.70 -5.55
N ILE A 21 -15.53 7.67 -6.37
CA ILE A 21 -15.34 7.74 -7.82
C ILE A 21 -16.30 8.75 -8.46
N GLN A 22 -17.50 8.90 -7.90
CA GLN A 22 -18.54 9.78 -8.42
C GLN A 22 -18.46 11.20 -7.85
N ASP A 23 -18.15 11.34 -6.57
CA ASP A 23 -18.05 12.64 -5.90
C ASP A 23 -16.92 12.69 -4.87
N ALA A 24 -15.68 12.68 -5.35
CA ALA A 24 -14.49 12.81 -4.50
C ALA A 24 -14.47 14.12 -3.70
N ALA A 25 -15.14 15.17 -4.18
CA ALA A 25 -15.18 16.46 -3.49
C ALA A 25 -15.91 16.39 -2.15
N LYS A 26 -16.85 15.47 -1.97
CA LYS A 26 -17.56 15.21 -0.70
C LYS A 26 -16.61 14.79 0.42
N TYR A 27 -15.53 14.09 0.07
CA TYR A 27 -14.57 13.51 1.01
C TYR A 27 -13.27 14.32 1.12
N CYS A 28 -13.02 15.24 0.19
CA CYS A 28 -11.81 16.04 0.21
C CYS A 28 -11.94 17.21 1.18
N PRO A 29 -11.08 17.31 2.20
CA PRO A 29 -11.14 18.39 3.19
C PRO A 29 -10.67 19.75 2.65
N ARG A 30 -10.16 19.80 1.43
CA ARG A 30 -9.65 21.00 0.77
C ARG A 30 -10.20 21.13 -0.64
N PRO A 31 -10.44 22.35 -1.14
CA PRO A 31 -10.79 22.57 -2.53
C PRO A 31 -9.72 22.03 -3.48
N PHE A 32 -10.12 21.36 -4.55
CA PHE A 32 -9.24 20.91 -5.62
C PHE A 32 -9.89 21.11 -6.99
N GLN A 33 -9.10 21.08 -8.04
CA GLN A 33 -9.58 21.20 -9.41
C GLN A 33 -10.11 19.84 -9.90
N LYS A 34 -11.42 19.67 -9.92
CA LYS A 34 -12.08 18.40 -10.26
C LYS A 34 -11.72 17.90 -11.66
N ASP A 35 -11.56 18.81 -12.62
CA ASP A 35 -11.18 18.54 -14.01
C ASP A 35 -9.76 17.98 -14.17
N ARG A 36 -8.93 18.09 -13.13
CA ARG A 36 -7.56 17.54 -13.10
C ARG A 36 -7.43 16.22 -12.36
N VAL A 37 -8.52 15.68 -11.83
CA VAL A 37 -8.54 14.41 -11.10
C VAL A 37 -9.48 13.45 -11.82
N ARG A 38 -8.98 12.27 -12.14
CA ARG A 38 -9.75 11.19 -12.78
C ARG A 38 -9.64 9.94 -11.91
N PHE A 39 -10.76 9.29 -11.69
CA PHE A 39 -10.88 8.04 -10.99
C PHE A 39 -11.27 6.95 -11.99
N GLU A 40 -10.54 5.85 -11.98
CA GLU A 40 -10.78 4.72 -12.85
C GLU A 40 -10.64 3.41 -12.06
N VAL A 41 -11.45 2.42 -12.43
CA VAL A 41 -11.26 1.04 -11.97
C VAL A 41 -10.26 0.39 -12.89
N ALA A 42 -9.16 -0.13 -12.33
CA ALA A 42 -8.12 -0.82 -13.09
C ALA A 42 -7.50 -1.94 -12.26
N ASP A 43 -6.99 -2.96 -12.94
CA ASP A 43 -6.14 -3.98 -12.33
C ASP A 43 -4.73 -3.40 -12.13
N GLY A 44 -4.29 -3.31 -10.86
CA GLY A 44 -2.97 -2.78 -10.53
C GLY A 44 -1.81 -3.63 -11.07
N THR A 45 -2.06 -4.90 -11.35
CA THR A 45 -1.08 -5.83 -11.94
C THR A 45 -1.04 -5.76 -13.48
N GLN A 46 -1.99 -5.04 -14.09
CA GLN A 46 -2.06 -4.83 -15.54
C GLN A 46 -2.69 -3.45 -15.84
N LEU A 47 -1.93 -2.39 -15.66
CA LEU A 47 -2.42 -1.04 -15.83
C LEU A 47 -2.78 -0.70 -17.29
N PRO A 48 -3.95 -0.10 -17.56
CA PRO A 48 -4.42 0.20 -18.92
C PRO A 48 -3.79 1.48 -19.49
N TYR A 49 -2.53 1.74 -19.17
CA TYR A 49 -1.81 2.94 -19.60
C TYR A 49 -0.59 2.59 -20.43
N GLU A 50 -0.22 3.50 -21.32
CA GLU A 50 1.01 3.37 -22.12
C GLU A 50 2.27 3.48 -21.26
N ASN A 51 3.39 2.97 -21.79
CA ASN A 51 4.68 3.13 -21.16
C ASN A 51 5.02 4.62 -20.97
N LEU A 52 5.66 4.98 -19.86
CA LEU A 52 6.21 6.32 -19.64
C LEU A 52 5.13 7.43 -19.65
N SER A 53 3.92 7.12 -19.19
CA SER A 53 2.79 8.06 -19.17
C SER A 53 2.82 9.02 -17.98
N PHE A 54 3.38 8.60 -16.85
CA PHE A 54 3.30 9.34 -15.59
C PHE A 54 4.67 9.85 -15.12
N ASP A 55 4.68 11.02 -14.50
CA ASP A 55 5.88 11.59 -13.91
C ASP A 55 6.24 10.94 -12.57
N PHE A 56 5.23 10.42 -11.85
CA PHE A 56 5.37 9.63 -10.64
C PHE A 56 4.15 8.73 -10.42
N CYS A 57 4.33 7.68 -9.63
CA CYS A 57 3.26 6.79 -9.17
C CYS A 57 3.36 6.59 -7.66
N TRP A 58 2.24 6.31 -7.02
CA TRP A 58 2.23 5.83 -5.64
C TRP A 58 1.21 4.72 -5.44
N SER A 59 1.48 3.85 -4.47
CA SER A 59 0.55 2.88 -3.91
C SER A 59 0.65 2.95 -2.40
N LEU A 60 -0.47 3.19 -1.74
CA LEU A 60 -0.54 3.34 -0.28
C LEU A 60 -1.53 2.29 0.26
N SER A 61 -1.01 1.33 1.04
CA SER A 61 -1.80 0.22 1.64
C SER A 61 -2.74 -0.44 0.63
N SER A 62 -2.19 -0.91 -0.49
CA SER A 62 -2.97 -1.51 -1.58
C SER A 62 -2.33 -2.78 -2.12
N ILE A 63 -1.00 -2.81 -2.33
CA ILE A 63 -0.34 -3.95 -2.99
C ILE A 63 -0.44 -5.25 -2.19
N GLU A 64 -0.61 -5.18 -0.87
CA GLU A 64 -0.83 -6.31 0.01
C GLU A 64 -2.13 -7.08 -0.30
N HIS A 65 -3.09 -6.40 -0.92
CA HIS A 65 -4.39 -6.97 -1.29
C HIS A 65 -4.42 -7.60 -2.69
N PHE A 66 -3.34 -7.56 -3.45
CA PHE A 66 -3.31 -8.03 -4.84
C PHE A 66 -3.11 -9.55 -4.99
N GLY A 67 -2.99 -10.29 -3.89
CA GLY A 67 -2.89 -11.75 -3.92
C GLY A 67 -1.50 -12.30 -3.58
N GLY A 68 -0.70 -11.55 -2.83
CA GLY A 68 0.60 -11.98 -2.32
C GLY A 68 1.79 -11.23 -2.92
N ALA A 69 3.00 -11.65 -2.54
CA ALA A 69 4.21 -10.92 -2.85
C ALA A 69 4.53 -10.88 -4.36
N GLU A 70 4.23 -11.95 -5.08
CA GLU A 70 4.41 -12.03 -6.54
C GLU A 70 3.49 -11.05 -7.28
N ALA A 71 2.22 -10.99 -6.89
CA ALA A 71 1.25 -10.05 -7.49
C ALA A 71 1.58 -8.59 -7.12
N ALA A 72 2.05 -8.35 -5.89
CA ALA A 72 2.54 -7.05 -5.47
C ALA A 72 3.78 -6.62 -6.29
N ALA A 73 4.71 -7.55 -6.56
CA ALA A 73 5.86 -7.30 -7.42
C ALA A 73 5.44 -6.98 -8.86
N GLU A 74 4.41 -7.66 -9.39
CA GLU A 74 3.87 -7.36 -10.71
C GLU A 74 3.30 -5.93 -10.77
N ALA A 75 2.52 -5.54 -9.75
CA ALA A 75 2.01 -4.17 -9.66
C ALA A 75 3.14 -3.12 -9.63
N ILE A 76 4.23 -3.39 -8.92
CA ILE A 76 5.40 -2.50 -8.89
C ILE A 76 6.07 -2.45 -10.28
N ARG A 77 6.16 -3.57 -11.01
CA ARG A 77 6.64 -3.60 -12.41
C ARG A 77 5.78 -2.73 -13.32
N GLU A 78 4.45 -2.84 -13.19
CA GLU A 78 3.52 -2.03 -13.94
C GLU A 78 3.64 -0.53 -13.61
N MET A 79 3.74 -0.19 -12.32
CA MET A 79 4.05 1.18 -11.90
C MET A 79 5.39 1.65 -12.52
N GLY A 80 6.39 0.77 -12.55
CA GLY A 80 7.66 1.02 -13.21
C GLY A 80 7.51 1.23 -14.72
N ARG A 81 6.71 0.41 -15.39
CA ARG A 81 6.47 0.51 -16.84
C ARG A 81 5.85 1.86 -17.23
N VAL A 82 4.81 2.28 -16.51
CA VAL A 82 4.07 3.50 -16.81
C VAL A 82 4.77 4.78 -16.32
N THR A 83 5.71 4.70 -15.41
CA THR A 83 6.47 5.87 -14.92
C THR A 83 7.58 6.24 -15.89
N LYS A 84 7.77 7.53 -16.15
CA LYS A 84 8.83 8.08 -16.99
C LYS A 84 10.22 7.85 -16.38
N HIS A 85 11.25 7.88 -17.23
CA HIS A 85 12.65 7.86 -16.78
C HIS A 85 12.93 9.03 -15.82
N GLY A 86 13.64 8.76 -14.74
CA GLY A 86 13.90 9.72 -13.67
C GLY A 86 12.70 9.91 -12.69
N GLY A 87 11.53 9.41 -13.03
CA GLY A 87 10.33 9.48 -12.19
C GLY A 87 10.44 8.67 -10.91
N ILE A 88 9.58 8.98 -9.96
CA ILE A 88 9.57 8.37 -8.62
C ILE A 88 8.34 7.47 -8.47
N ILE A 89 8.54 6.32 -7.86
CA ILE A 89 7.48 5.41 -7.45
C ILE A 89 7.56 5.29 -5.92
N CYS A 90 6.45 5.60 -5.25
CA CYS A 90 6.31 5.44 -3.81
C CYS A 90 5.39 4.26 -3.50
N VAL A 91 5.86 3.35 -2.67
CA VAL A 91 5.08 2.19 -2.20
C VAL A 91 5.07 2.22 -0.68
N ALA A 92 3.89 2.30 -0.09
CA ALA A 92 3.68 2.04 1.34
C ALA A 92 2.79 0.81 1.49
N SER A 93 3.17 -0.08 2.38
CA SER A 93 2.45 -1.31 2.66
C SER A 93 2.80 -1.85 4.06
N GLU A 94 2.32 -3.03 4.39
CA GLU A 94 2.38 -3.58 5.73
C GLU A 94 3.54 -4.59 5.87
N TYR A 95 4.43 -4.30 6.83
CA TYR A 95 5.57 -5.14 7.20
C TYR A 95 5.25 -5.94 8.46
N ARG A 96 5.32 -7.23 8.36
CA ARG A 96 5.11 -8.16 9.46
C ARG A 96 6.35 -8.22 10.37
N ILE A 97 6.13 -7.98 11.65
CA ILE A 97 7.20 -7.85 12.65
C ILE A 97 7.22 -8.98 13.70
N ASP A 98 6.34 -9.97 13.58
CA ASP A 98 6.32 -11.15 14.44
C ASP A 98 6.91 -12.37 13.74
N ASP A 99 7.36 -13.35 14.54
CA ASP A 99 7.91 -14.62 14.08
C ASP A 99 6.85 -15.73 13.97
N SER A 100 5.54 -15.36 14.01
CA SER A 100 4.51 -16.37 13.95
C SER A 100 4.45 -17.02 12.56
N SER A 101 4.27 -18.34 12.52
CA SER A 101 4.06 -19.09 11.29
C SER A 101 2.66 -18.89 10.69
N GLN A 102 1.81 -18.09 11.33
CA GLN A 102 0.48 -17.78 10.82
C GLN A 102 0.59 -16.96 9.54
N ARG A 103 -0.02 -17.45 8.48
CA ARG A 103 -0.13 -16.67 7.24
C ARG A 103 -1.10 -15.50 7.45
N HIS A 104 -0.65 -14.30 7.20
CA HIS A 104 -1.48 -13.11 7.16
C HIS A 104 -1.50 -12.59 5.71
N PRO A 105 -2.64 -12.53 5.05
CA PRO A 105 -2.71 -12.20 3.62
C PRO A 105 -2.33 -10.74 3.33
N GLU A 106 -2.49 -9.86 4.30
CA GLU A 106 -2.36 -8.40 4.15
C GLU A 106 -1.08 -7.83 4.76
N SER A 107 -0.04 -8.65 4.90
CA SER A 107 1.27 -8.16 5.36
C SER A 107 2.39 -9.01 4.80
N PHE A 108 3.51 -8.38 4.47
CA PHE A 108 4.69 -9.04 3.91
C PHE A 108 5.71 -9.36 4.99
N THR A 109 6.30 -10.54 4.93
CA THR A 109 7.48 -10.86 5.73
C THR A 109 8.70 -10.11 5.19
N ARG A 110 9.79 -10.11 5.98
CA ARG A 110 11.05 -9.53 5.55
C ARG A 110 11.57 -10.19 4.27
N GLU A 111 11.54 -11.51 4.21
CA GLU A 111 11.97 -12.29 3.05
C GLU A 111 11.15 -11.92 1.81
N GLN A 112 9.83 -11.78 1.95
CA GLN A 112 8.98 -11.38 0.84
C GLN A 112 9.31 -9.97 0.33
N ILE A 113 9.62 -9.04 1.23
CA ILE A 113 10.03 -7.69 0.82
C ILE A 113 11.40 -7.71 0.14
N GLU A 114 12.37 -8.45 0.68
CA GLU A 114 13.73 -8.56 0.13
C GLU A 114 13.76 -9.31 -1.21
N ASP A 115 12.96 -10.38 -1.36
CA ASP A 115 13.01 -11.26 -2.53
C ASP A 115 12.08 -10.83 -3.67
N PHE A 116 10.96 -10.17 -3.37
CA PHE A 116 9.94 -9.82 -4.37
C PHE A 116 9.71 -8.32 -4.53
N ILE A 117 9.59 -7.58 -3.43
CA ILE A 117 9.15 -6.18 -3.48
C ILE A 117 10.31 -5.26 -3.91
N ILE A 118 11.47 -5.38 -3.26
CA ILE A 118 12.63 -4.53 -3.57
C ILE A 118 13.18 -4.81 -4.96
N PRO A 119 13.39 -6.07 -5.38
CA PRO A 119 13.93 -6.39 -6.69
C PRO A 119 12.87 -6.53 -7.79
N ALA A 120 11.64 -6.07 -7.58
CA ALA A 120 10.53 -6.27 -8.51
C ALA A 120 10.86 -5.90 -9.96
N ASP A 121 11.61 -4.83 -10.19
CA ASP A 121 12.10 -4.43 -11.50
C ASP A 121 13.54 -3.91 -11.40
N SER A 122 14.44 -4.48 -12.20
CA SER A 122 15.87 -4.08 -12.26
C SER A 122 16.10 -2.64 -12.71
N LYS A 123 15.13 -2.01 -13.37
CA LYS A 123 15.15 -0.60 -13.77
C LYS A 123 14.73 0.35 -12.64
N LEU A 124 14.24 -0.19 -11.53
CA LEU A 124 13.86 0.57 -10.35
C LEU A 124 14.98 0.52 -9.32
N LYS A 125 15.51 1.69 -8.98
CA LYS A 125 16.57 1.82 -7.97
C LYS A 125 15.95 2.39 -6.69
N LEU A 126 16.10 1.67 -5.60
CA LEU A 126 15.69 2.15 -4.27
C LEU A 126 16.48 3.42 -3.93
N VAL A 127 15.78 4.51 -3.64
CA VAL A 127 16.40 5.83 -3.39
C VAL A 127 17.12 5.84 -2.05
N ASN A 128 16.44 5.34 -1.02
CA ASN A 128 17.00 5.19 0.33
C ASN A 128 16.88 3.72 0.71
N GLY A 129 17.91 3.14 1.29
CA GLY A 129 17.84 1.75 1.72
C GLY A 129 16.63 1.47 2.64
N MET A 130 16.14 0.25 2.65
CA MET A 130 15.10 -0.19 3.59
C MET A 130 15.67 -0.19 5.02
N SER A 131 14.92 0.39 5.96
CA SER A 131 15.25 0.31 7.39
C SER A 131 14.43 -0.81 8.04
N TRP A 132 15.12 -1.78 8.60
CA TRP A 132 14.51 -2.88 9.39
C TRP A 132 14.40 -2.56 10.88
N LYS A 133 14.59 -1.28 11.24
CA LYS A 133 14.45 -0.84 12.62
C LYS A 133 13.00 -0.98 13.07
N LEU A 134 12.79 -1.76 14.12
CA LEU A 134 11.46 -1.92 14.70
C LEU A 134 10.97 -0.62 15.35
N PRO A 135 9.66 -0.44 15.46
CA PRO A 135 9.06 0.64 16.23
C PRO A 135 9.56 0.68 17.68
N PRO A 136 9.47 1.86 18.33
CA PRO A 136 9.77 1.96 19.75
C PRO A 136 9.00 0.95 20.61
N LYS A 137 9.62 0.48 21.69
CA LYS A 137 9.09 -0.56 22.57
C LYS A 137 7.68 -0.25 23.07
N GLU A 138 7.37 1.02 23.33
CA GLU A 138 6.03 1.44 23.76
C GLU A 138 4.91 1.05 22.80
N TYR A 139 5.17 1.03 21.48
CA TYR A 139 4.21 0.60 20.47
C TYR A 139 4.20 -0.92 20.28
N LEU A 140 5.35 -1.56 20.44
CA LEU A 140 5.46 -3.03 20.38
C LEU A 140 4.72 -3.68 21.55
N ASP A 141 4.81 -3.09 22.74
CA ASP A 141 4.13 -3.59 23.94
C ASP A 141 2.61 -3.27 23.93
N ASN A 142 2.19 -2.28 23.17
CA ASN A 142 0.79 -1.81 23.11
C ASN A 142 0.29 -1.70 21.65
N PRO A 143 0.25 -2.80 20.90
CA PRO A 143 -0.27 -2.80 19.54
C PRO A 143 -1.78 -2.53 19.53
N ILE A 144 -2.26 -1.86 18.51
CA ILE A 144 -3.70 -1.66 18.29
C ILE A 144 -4.29 -2.98 17.79
N ASN A 145 -5.29 -3.49 18.48
CA ASN A 145 -5.99 -4.70 18.07
C ASN A 145 -7.09 -4.36 17.05
N THR A 146 -6.88 -4.73 15.80
CA THR A 146 -7.79 -4.41 14.69
C THR A 146 -9.15 -5.08 14.79
N LEU A 147 -9.27 -6.16 15.59
CA LEU A 147 -10.55 -6.87 15.82
C LEU A 147 -11.44 -6.22 16.88
N THR A 148 -10.86 -5.45 17.79
CA THR A 148 -11.58 -4.97 18.98
C THR A 148 -11.49 -3.46 19.18
N GLU A 149 -10.58 -2.79 18.51
CA GLU A 149 -10.38 -1.36 18.62
C GLU A 149 -10.75 -0.66 17.30
N ASP A 150 -11.41 0.50 17.43
CA ASP A 150 -11.64 1.36 16.29
C ASP A 150 -10.30 2.01 15.87
N VAL A 151 -9.67 1.42 14.87
CA VAL A 151 -8.37 1.85 14.35
C VAL A 151 -8.41 3.27 13.78
N HIS A 152 -9.60 3.79 13.42
CA HIS A 152 -9.74 5.11 12.80
C HIS A 152 -9.84 6.25 13.82
N ARG A 153 -10.06 5.95 15.09
CA ARG A 153 -10.49 6.96 16.05
C ARG A 153 -9.47 7.44 17.06
N ARG A 154 -8.25 7.58 16.98
CA ARG A 154 -7.48 8.37 17.99
C ARG A 154 -6.06 7.90 18.33
N LYS A 155 -5.59 6.79 17.81
CA LYS A 155 -4.23 6.32 18.12
C LYS A 155 -3.36 6.44 16.89
N ARG A 156 -2.07 6.68 17.09
CA ARG A 156 -1.10 6.58 16.01
C ARG A 156 -0.99 5.12 15.60
N HIS A 157 -1.27 4.82 14.35
CA HIS A 157 -1.12 3.49 13.77
C HIS A 157 0.37 3.17 13.56
N VAL A 158 1.07 2.78 14.60
CA VAL A 158 2.49 2.43 14.52
C VAL A 158 2.66 0.92 14.49
N VAL A 159 1.98 0.20 15.39
CA VAL A 159 1.93 -1.27 15.38
C VAL A 159 0.48 -1.71 15.48
N LEU A 160 0.08 -2.54 14.55
CA LEU A 160 -1.24 -3.16 14.51
C LEU A 160 -1.14 -4.64 14.83
N ARG A 161 -2.23 -5.23 15.28
CA ARG A 161 -2.32 -6.64 15.64
C ARG A 161 -3.66 -7.25 15.28
N ASP A 162 -3.62 -8.42 14.64
CA ASP A 162 -4.73 -9.36 14.52
C ASP A 162 -4.31 -10.70 15.12
N LYS A 163 -5.02 -11.16 16.17
CA LYS A 163 -4.66 -12.38 16.93
C LYS A 163 -3.20 -12.34 17.37
N LYS A 164 -2.35 -13.17 16.75
CA LYS A 164 -0.91 -13.30 17.03
C LYS A 164 -0.03 -12.59 16.02
N VAL A 165 -0.58 -12.11 14.93
CA VAL A 165 0.17 -11.42 13.89
C VAL A 165 0.29 -9.94 14.21
N HIS A 166 1.50 -9.41 14.14
CA HIS A 166 1.80 -8.01 14.37
C HIS A 166 2.47 -7.43 13.14
N TRP A 167 2.08 -6.22 12.77
CA TRP A 167 2.69 -5.52 11.63
C TRP A 167 2.82 -4.03 11.88
N THR A 168 3.65 -3.42 11.08
CA THR A 168 3.84 -1.97 10.99
C THR A 168 3.96 -1.59 9.53
N SER A 169 3.70 -0.35 9.19
CA SER A 169 3.85 0.10 7.81
C SER A 169 5.32 0.31 7.45
N PHE A 170 5.65 0.04 6.19
CA PHE A 170 6.92 0.45 5.58
C PHE A 170 6.66 1.35 4.37
N MET A 171 7.69 2.09 3.96
CA MET A 171 7.61 2.93 2.78
C MET A 171 8.92 2.85 1.98
N LEU A 172 8.78 2.59 0.69
CA LEU A 172 9.88 2.51 -0.28
C LEU A 172 9.71 3.59 -1.34
N PHE A 173 10.83 4.19 -1.72
CA PHE A 173 10.89 5.10 -2.85
C PHE A 173 11.84 4.54 -3.88
N PHE A 174 11.34 4.33 -5.08
CA PHE A 174 12.14 3.92 -6.21
C PHE A 174 12.28 5.06 -7.21
N ARG A 175 13.45 5.15 -7.83
CA ARG A 175 13.68 5.98 -9.00
C ARG A 175 13.81 5.09 -10.23
N LYS A 176 13.08 5.40 -11.28
CA LYS A 176 13.23 4.72 -12.55
C LYS A 176 14.48 5.20 -13.28
N SER A 177 15.34 4.26 -13.66
CA SER A 177 16.51 4.50 -14.49
C SER A 177 16.17 4.68 -15.96
#